data_0ea2985edcdff7a954f9160937001691
#
_entry.id   0ea2985edcdff7a954f9160937001691
#
_cell.length_a   1.000
_cell.length_b   1.000
_cell.length_c   1.000
_cell.angle_alpha   90.00
_cell.angle_beta   90.00
_cell.angle_gamma   90.00
#
_symmetry.space_group_name_H-M   'P 1'
#
loop_
_entity.id
_entity.type
_entity.pdbx_description
1 polymer ?
#
loop_
_entity_poly.entity_id
_entity_poly.type
_entity_poly.pdbx_seq_one_letter_code
_entity_poly.pdbx_strand_id
1 'polypeptide(L)'
;MKNVLILAAAVASMSTLPAWANADMAQKKNCMACHALDKKLIGPAYKDVAAKYAGQKDAADKLAQKILKGGSGTWGAVPMPANPQVTEAEAKQLATWVLTVK
;
A
#
# COMPACT_ATOMS: atom_id res chain seq x y z
N MET A 1 -35.37 26.70 33.01
CA MET A 1 -34.39 26.92 31.94
C MET A 1 -33.62 25.61 31.78
N LYS A 2 -33.91 24.90 30.72
CA LYS A 2 -33.25 23.63 30.44
C LYS A 2 -32.07 23.89 29.51
N ASN A 3 -30.86 23.80 30.05
CA ASN A 3 -29.66 23.86 29.23
C ASN A 3 -29.53 22.52 28.49
N VAL A 4 -29.82 22.55 27.22
CA VAL A 4 -29.54 21.44 26.33
C VAL A 4 -28.08 21.54 25.96
N LEU A 5 -27.22 20.72 26.59
CA LEU A 5 -25.86 20.49 26.15
C LEU A 5 -25.93 19.63 24.91
N ILE A 6 -25.80 20.27 23.76
CA ILE A 6 -25.58 19.53 22.51
C ILE A 6 -24.11 19.10 22.51
N LEU A 7 -23.85 17.86 22.91
CA LEU A 7 -22.58 17.20 22.68
C LEU A 7 -22.49 16.96 21.17
N ALA A 8 -21.80 17.87 20.47
CA ALA A 8 -21.35 17.59 19.12
C ALA A 8 -20.29 16.48 19.22
N ALA A 9 -20.70 15.25 18.98
CA ALA A 9 -19.75 14.16 18.77
C ALA A 9 -18.99 14.49 17.49
N ALA A 10 -17.74 14.94 17.62
CA ALA A 10 -16.83 15.02 16.50
C ALA A 10 -16.57 13.59 16.04
N VAL A 11 -17.29 13.14 15.05
CA VAL A 11 -16.95 11.91 14.35
C VAL A 11 -15.68 12.21 13.57
N ALA A 12 -14.55 11.78 14.11
CA ALA A 12 -13.32 11.74 13.34
C ALA A 12 -13.55 10.80 12.17
N SER A 13 -13.92 11.35 11.00
CA SER A 13 -13.98 10.57 9.79
C SER A 13 -12.56 10.20 9.41
N MET A 14 -12.15 8.98 9.76
CA MET A 14 -10.98 8.38 9.12
C MET A 14 -11.35 8.20 7.65
N SER A 15 -10.81 9.10 6.80
CA SER A 15 -10.97 8.95 5.36
C SER A 15 -10.14 7.76 4.90
N THR A 16 -10.77 6.58 4.89
CA THR A 16 -10.23 5.43 4.19
C THR A 16 -10.38 5.70 2.70
N LEU A 17 -9.25 5.82 2.00
CA LEU A 17 -9.26 5.89 0.55
C LEU A 17 -9.90 4.60 0.02
N PRO A 18 -10.85 4.69 -0.94
CA PRO A 18 -11.39 3.49 -1.56
C PRO A 18 -10.29 2.72 -2.29
N ALA A 19 -10.45 1.39 -2.41
CA ALA A 19 -9.46 0.51 -3.01
C ALA A 19 -9.06 0.94 -4.43
N TRP A 20 -10.00 1.47 -5.22
CA TRP A 20 -9.70 1.96 -6.57
C TRP A 20 -8.78 3.19 -6.58
N ALA A 21 -8.81 4.05 -5.55
CA ALA A 21 -7.91 5.20 -5.45
C ALA A 21 -6.47 4.75 -5.24
N ASN A 22 -6.23 3.65 -4.53
CA ASN A 22 -4.90 3.08 -4.34
C ASN A 22 -4.42 2.35 -5.59
N ALA A 23 -5.29 1.68 -6.32
CA ALA A 23 -4.99 1.11 -7.63
C ALA A 23 -4.60 2.19 -8.64
N ASP A 24 -5.33 3.31 -8.65
CA ASP A 24 -5.02 4.45 -9.49
C ASP A 24 -3.67 5.08 -9.11
N MET A 25 -3.37 5.21 -7.83
CA MET A 25 -2.07 5.66 -7.34
C MET A 25 -0.94 4.74 -7.81
N ALA A 26 -1.12 3.43 -7.75
CA ALA A 26 -0.14 2.47 -8.24
C ALA A 26 0.17 2.66 -9.73
N GLN A 27 -0.85 2.94 -10.54
CA GLN A 27 -0.65 3.26 -11.95
C GLN A 27 0.10 4.58 -12.14
N LYS A 28 -0.30 5.63 -11.45
CA LYS A 28 0.31 6.96 -11.56
C LYS A 28 1.77 6.98 -11.10
N LYS A 29 2.11 6.14 -10.14
CA LYS A 29 3.49 6.02 -9.63
C LYS A 29 4.31 4.98 -10.38
N ASN A 30 3.83 4.46 -11.49
CA ASN A 30 4.50 3.50 -12.38
C ASN A 30 4.74 2.11 -11.78
N CYS A 31 4.05 1.74 -10.73
CA CYS A 31 4.18 0.41 -10.12
C CYS A 31 3.75 -0.69 -11.10
N MET A 32 2.72 -0.41 -11.90
CA MET A 32 2.14 -1.38 -12.83
C MET A 32 2.99 -1.62 -14.09
N ALA A 33 4.09 -0.91 -14.26
CA ALA A 33 5.07 -1.23 -15.29
C ALA A 33 5.79 -2.56 -15.00
N CYS A 34 5.94 -2.93 -13.73
CA CYS A 34 6.66 -4.13 -13.28
C CYS A 34 5.77 -5.12 -12.53
N HIS A 35 4.63 -4.70 -12.03
CA HIS A 35 3.72 -5.52 -11.25
C HIS A 35 2.35 -5.63 -11.90
N ALA A 36 1.68 -6.76 -11.65
CA ALA A 36 0.27 -6.96 -11.97
C ALA A 36 -0.44 -7.52 -10.72
N LEU A 37 -1.76 -7.52 -10.73
CA LEU A 37 -2.54 -8.01 -9.59
C LEU A 37 -2.39 -9.51 -9.40
N ASP A 38 -2.42 -10.28 -10.49
CA ASP A 38 -2.60 -11.72 -10.47
C ASP A 38 -1.56 -12.52 -11.27
N LYS A 39 -0.56 -11.87 -11.82
CA LYS A 39 0.50 -12.56 -12.56
C LYS A 39 1.85 -11.88 -12.36
N LYS A 40 2.91 -12.68 -12.43
CA LYS A 40 4.28 -12.20 -12.42
C LYS A 40 4.59 -11.50 -13.75
N LEU A 41 5.15 -10.30 -13.64
CA LEU A 41 5.80 -9.59 -14.73
C LEU A 41 7.31 -9.52 -14.42
N ILE A 42 7.89 -8.33 -14.44
CA ILE A 42 9.26 -8.11 -13.95
C ILE A 42 9.31 -8.34 -12.44
N GLY A 43 8.32 -7.79 -11.70
CA GLY A 43 8.14 -8.02 -10.28
C GLY A 43 7.05 -9.06 -9.99
N PRO A 44 6.94 -9.50 -8.73
CA PRO A 44 5.92 -10.46 -8.32
C PRO A 44 4.50 -9.91 -8.46
N ALA A 45 3.53 -10.81 -8.66
CA ALA A 45 2.13 -10.46 -8.60
C ALA A 45 1.77 -9.94 -7.21
N TYR A 46 0.91 -8.94 -7.12
CA TYR A 46 0.52 -8.39 -5.81
C TYR A 46 -0.22 -9.39 -4.94
N LYS A 47 -1.01 -10.30 -5.53
CA LYS A 47 -1.64 -11.38 -4.76
C LYS A 47 -0.62 -12.29 -4.07
N ASP A 48 0.52 -12.52 -4.70
CA ASP A 48 1.59 -13.35 -4.13
C ASP A 48 2.34 -12.59 -3.03
N VAL A 49 2.52 -11.28 -3.20
CA VAL A 49 3.08 -10.42 -2.14
C VAL A 49 2.16 -10.44 -0.92
N ALA A 50 0.87 -10.26 -1.11
CA ALA A 50 -0.12 -10.31 -0.03
C ALA A 50 -0.10 -11.66 0.69
N ALA A 51 -0.03 -12.76 -0.05
CA ALA A 51 0.02 -14.10 0.51
C ALA A 51 1.30 -14.33 1.33
N LYS A 52 2.46 -13.86 0.83
CA LYS A 52 3.74 -14.02 1.52
C LYS A 52 3.78 -13.29 2.86
N TYR A 53 3.19 -12.11 2.93
CA TYR A 53 3.21 -11.27 4.12
C TYR A 53 1.96 -11.39 4.99
N ALA A 54 1.03 -12.29 4.65
CA ALA A 54 -0.18 -12.51 5.44
C ALA A 54 0.15 -12.86 6.89
N GLY A 55 -0.54 -12.20 7.83
CA GLY A 55 -0.35 -12.43 9.27
C GLY A 55 0.87 -11.77 9.90
N GLN A 56 1.70 -11.09 9.12
CA GLN A 56 2.83 -10.33 9.68
C GLN A 56 2.36 -8.93 10.09
N LYS A 57 2.56 -8.58 11.37
CA LYS A 57 2.08 -7.30 11.94
C LYS A 57 2.76 -6.07 11.33
N ASP A 58 4.00 -6.20 10.92
CA ASP A 58 4.83 -5.12 10.38
C ASP A 58 4.93 -5.15 8.86
N ALA A 59 4.11 -5.94 8.19
CA ALA A 59 4.16 -6.13 6.75
C ALA A 59 4.01 -4.82 5.97
N ALA A 60 3.04 -3.98 6.34
CA ALA A 60 2.83 -2.70 5.67
C ALA A 60 4.05 -1.78 5.79
N ASP A 61 4.68 -1.72 6.95
CA ASP A 61 5.88 -0.91 7.16
C ASP A 61 7.07 -1.45 6.36
N LYS A 62 7.27 -2.76 6.35
CA LYS A 62 8.32 -3.41 5.56
C LYS A 62 8.15 -3.15 4.07
N LEU A 63 6.94 -3.33 3.56
CA LEU A 63 6.64 -3.10 2.15
C LEU A 63 6.76 -1.63 1.78
N ALA A 64 6.36 -0.72 2.65
CA ALA A 64 6.53 0.71 2.43
C ALA A 64 8.01 1.07 2.27
N GLN A 65 8.89 0.50 3.10
CA GLN A 65 10.34 0.70 2.97
C GLN A 65 10.88 0.13 1.66
N LYS A 66 10.38 -1.03 1.22
CA LYS A 66 10.75 -1.61 -0.08
C LYS A 66 10.34 -0.71 -1.25
N ILE A 67 9.18 -0.10 -1.17
CA ILE A 67 8.71 0.86 -2.19
C ILE A 67 9.64 2.08 -2.24
N LEU A 68 9.98 2.63 -1.08
CA LEU A 68 10.79 3.85 -1.00
C LEU A 68 12.25 3.62 -1.39
N LYS A 69 12.83 2.54 -0.92
CA LYS A 69 14.29 2.28 -1.03
C LYS A 69 14.65 1.27 -2.10
N GLY A 70 13.67 0.49 -2.57
CA GLY A 70 13.94 -0.63 -3.46
C GLY A 70 14.60 -1.79 -2.74
N GLY A 71 15.09 -2.75 -3.50
CA GLY A 71 15.81 -3.90 -2.99
C GLY A 71 15.74 -5.10 -3.90
N SER A 72 16.42 -6.19 -3.52
CA SER A 72 16.45 -7.44 -4.26
C SER A 72 16.58 -8.62 -3.30
N GLY A 73 16.43 -9.82 -3.82
CA GLY A 73 16.67 -11.06 -3.10
C GLY A 73 15.43 -11.73 -2.52
N THR A 74 14.41 -10.99 -2.10
CA THR A 74 13.16 -11.56 -1.56
C THR A 74 12.40 -12.36 -2.62
N TRP A 75 12.39 -11.86 -3.87
CA TRP A 75 11.68 -12.43 -5.00
C TRP A 75 12.60 -12.83 -6.15
N GLY A 76 13.89 -12.97 -5.86
CA GLY A 76 14.90 -13.29 -6.84
C GLY A 76 15.94 -12.18 -7.03
N ALA A 77 16.75 -12.31 -8.08
CA ALA A 77 17.91 -11.45 -8.29
C ALA A 77 17.56 -10.11 -8.95
N VAL A 78 16.40 -9.99 -9.61
CA VAL A 78 16.01 -8.76 -10.29
C VAL A 78 15.69 -7.69 -9.25
N PRO A 79 16.40 -6.54 -9.24
CA PRO A 79 16.16 -5.52 -8.24
C PRO A 79 14.90 -4.71 -8.54
N MET A 80 14.16 -4.37 -7.49
CA MET A 80 13.16 -3.32 -7.53
C MET A 80 13.86 -1.98 -7.32
N PRO A 81 13.73 -1.01 -8.22
CA PRO A 81 14.34 0.30 -8.01
C PRO A 81 13.64 1.08 -6.89
N ALA A 82 14.36 1.99 -6.26
CA ALA A 82 13.77 2.96 -5.35
C ALA A 82 12.77 3.85 -6.09
N ASN A 83 11.74 4.33 -5.39
CA ASN A 83 10.69 5.17 -5.95
C ASN A 83 10.72 6.57 -5.30
N PRO A 84 11.61 7.48 -5.74
CA PRO A 84 11.72 8.81 -5.16
C PRO A 84 10.50 9.70 -5.40
N GLN A 85 9.64 9.33 -6.36
CA GLN A 85 8.39 10.01 -6.66
C GLN A 85 7.26 9.68 -5.66
N VAL A 86 7.48 8.74 -4.75
CA VAL A 86 6.51 8.28 -3.75
C VAL A 86 6.90 8.84 -2.39
N THR A 87 5.96 9.47 -1.69
CA THR A 87 6.15 9.92 -0.31
C THR A 87 6.01 8.75 0.67
N GLU A 88 6.48 8.93 1.91
CA GLU A 88 6.30 7.91 2.95
C GLU A 88 4.82 7.57 3.18
N ALA A 89 3.95 8.58 3.22
CA ALA A 89 2.51 8.38 3.40
C ALA A 89 1.91 7.58 2.23
N GLU A 90 2.31 7.92 1.00
CA GLU A 90 1.87 7.20 -0.20
C GLU A 90 2.39 5.76 -0.21
N ALA A 91 3.65 5.54 0.17
CA ALA A 91 4.23 4.21 0.26
C ALA A 91 3.46 3.33 1.27
N LYS A 92 3.07 3.88 2.40
CA LYS A 92 2.27 3.18 3.41
C LYS A 92 0.88 2.83 2.89
N GLN A 93 0.24 3.74 2.18
CA GLN A 93 -1.06 3.51 1.55
C GLN A 93 -0.98 2.42 0.48
N LEU A 94 0.03 2.47 -0.39
CA LEU A 94 0.27 1.46 -1.41
C LEU A 94 0.54 0.10 -0.80
N ALA A 95 1.40 0.02 0.21
CA ALA A 95 1.73 -1.21 0.91
C ALA A 95 0.48 -1.83 1.56
N THR A 96 -0.33 -1.03 2.23
CA THR A 96 -1.57 -1.48 2.86
C THR A 96 -2.55 -2.02 1.82
N TRP A 97 -2.66 -1.34 0.68
CA TRP A 97 -3.51 -1.80 -0.41
C TRP A 97 -3.02 -3.12 -1.02
N VAL A 98 -1.72 -3.24 -1.29
CA VAL A 98 -1.12 -4.48 -1.84
C VAL A 98 -1.47 -5.68 -0.96
N LEU A 99 -1.43 -5.51 0.37
CA LEU A 99 -1.75 -6.58 1.32
C LEU A 99 -3.22 -7.03 1.27
N THR A 100 -4.10 -6.26 0.65
CA THR A 100 -5.52 -6.62 0.46
C THR A 100 -5.79 -7.38 -0.84
N VAL A 101 -4.83 -7.49 -1.73
CA VAL A 101 -5.01 -8.14 -3.04
C VAL A 101 -5.11 -9.65 -2.86
N LYS A 102 -6.12 -10.23 -3.51
CA LYS A 102 -6.42 -11.67 -3.44
C LYS A 102 -6.37 -12.33 -4.81
#